data_f49e783d29ef4d84d364914b3ab9bdf0
#
_entry.id   f49e783d29ef4d84d364914b3ab9bdf0
#
_cell.length_a   1.000
_cell.length_b   1.000
_cell.length_c   1.000
_cell.angle_alpha   90.00
_cell.angle_beta   90.00
_cell.angle_gamma   90.00
#
_symmetry.space_group_name_H-M   'P 1'
#
loop_
_entity.id
_entity.type
_entity.pdbx_description
1 polymer ?
#
loop_
_entity_poly.entity_id
_entity_poly.type
_entity_poly.pdbx_seq_one_letter_code
_entity_poly.pdbx_strand_id
1 'polypeptide(L)'
;IMEGRPDDFDQTRPGTMASIPEMRRSGMAVALVKINRCIDRGDTESFCGHAGHAHGEVKTDHHAYAAGIAQLGYYEILEATGQSRLLKTPSEFKGHMTEWESADSYDDLRVGMVLGMEGADPIVWPHQVQEWFEAGLRVISLSHYGVSRYSHGTGTGTDGGLMPPAPELLREMDKLGMILDVSHTSDESVRQELDIFEGPVLASHQNCREVTPGERQFPDHQLKRIIERGAVIGHSMDTYMLWSKGVDWANIPPKRPFTKDEVTLDRIIDNIDHVSQLAGNSLHSAIGGDTDGQGGANGAPKEVDTVYDYLKISNLMGGRGYK
;
A
#
# COMPACT_ATOMS: atom_id res chain seq x y z
N ILE A 1 -3.29 7.81 2.09
CA ILE A 1 -2.26 8.75 1.76
C ILE A 1 -2.45 9.99 2.56
N MET A 2 -2.60 10.68 3.08
CA MET A 2 -2.63 11.89 3.87
C MET A 2 -4.01 12.05 4.48
N GLU A 3 -4.11 11.95 5.73
CA GLU A 3 -5.29 12.10 6.58
C GLU A 3 -6.11 13.38 6.31
N GLY A 4 -6.31 13.71 5.02
CA GLY A 4 -6.95 14.94 4.58
C GLY A 4 -6.15 16.21 4.81
N ARG A 5 -4.86 16.11 5.08
CA ARG A 5 -3.96 17.24 5.35
C ARG A 5 -2.71 17.18 4.46
N PRO A 6 -2.80 17.58 3.19
CA PRO A 6 -1.69 17.54 2.25
C PRO A 6 -0.46 18.35 2.68
N ASP A 7 -0.63 19.34 3.51
CA ASP A 7 0.43 20.18 4.05
C ASP A 7 1.25 19.53 5.18
N ASP A 8 0.85 18.35 5.66
CA ASP A 8 1.53 17.67 6.75
C ASP A 8 2.66 16.74 6.30
N PHE A 9 2.75 16.43 5.01
CA PHE A 9 3.72 15.45 4.52
C PHE A 9 5.17 15.96 4.56
N ASP A 10 5.39 17.24 4.38
CA ASP A 10 6.69 17.89 4.47
C ASP A 10 7.02 18.40 5.89
N GLN A 11 6.10 18.28 6.85
CA GLN A 11 6.22 18.80 8.21
C GLN A 11 5.75 17.78 9.25
N THR A 12 6.46 17.70 10.37
CA THR A 12 6.01 16.94 11.54
C THR A 12 5.09 17.82 12.39
N ARG A 13 3.86 17.35 12.63
CA ARG A 13 2.87 17.98 13.50
C ARG A 13 2.29 16.95 14.46
N PRO A 14 1.72 17.36 15.61
CA PRO A 14 1.05 16.42 16.48
C PRO A 14 -0.01 15.59 15.74
N GLY A 15 0.11 14.27 15.79
CA GLY A 15 -0.79 13.32 15.11
C GLY A 15 -0.41 12.97 13.67
N THR A 16 0.61 13.60 13.08
CA THR A 16 1.15 13.18 11.77
C THR A 16 1.90 11.87 11.94
N MET A 17 1.49 10.85 11.22
CA MET A 17 2.09 9.52 11.27
C MET A 17 3.32 9.41 10.36
N ALA A 18 3.17 9.81 9.10
CA ALA A 18 4.18 9.72 8.07
C ALA A 18 4.49 11.12 7.52
N SER A 19 5.67 11.63 7.83
CA SER A 19 6.19 12.88 7.26
C SER A 19 7.63 12.69 6.79
N ILE A 20 8.07 13.51 5.86
CA ILE A 20 9.46 13.47 5.36
C ILE A 20 10.49 13.66 6.49
N PRO A 21 10.30 14.59 7.44
CA PRO A 21 11.21 14.67 8.60
C PRO A 21 11.26 13.39 9.43
N GLU A 22 10.11 12.74 9.68
CA GLU A 22 10.07 11.47 10.44
C GLU A 22 10.70 10.31 9.64
N MET A 23 10.52 10.27 8.32
CA MET A 23 11.19 9.31 7.46
C MET A 23 12.71 9.48 7.52
N ARG A 24 13.21 10.71 7.43
CA ARG A 24 14.65 10.99 7.60
C ARG A 24 15.15 10.52 8.97
N ARG A 25 14.48 10.93 10.03
CA ARG A 25 14.82 10.54 11.40
C ARG A 25 14.86 9.02 11.61
N SER A 26 13.98 8.28 10.94
CA SER A 26 13.92 6.82 11.00
C SER A 26 14.96 6.11 10.12
N GLY A 27 15.68 6.83 9.26
CA GLY A 27 16.55 6.22 8.25
C GLY A 27 15.77 5.56 7.10
N MET A 28 14.51 5.95 6.88
CA MET A 28 13.69 5.44 5.79
C MET A 28 14.12 6.09 4.47
N ALA A 29 15.04 5.43 3.79
CA ALA A 29 15.59 5.93 2.53
C ALA A 29 14.55 5.98 1.40
N VAL A 30 13.64 5.00 1.35
CA VAL A 30 12.67 4.85 0.25
C VAL A 30 11.30 4.49 0.80
N ALA A 31 10.27 5.10 0.22
CA ALA A 31 8.88 4.74 0.44
C ALA A 31 8.15 4.47 -0.89
N LEU A 32 7.27 3.46 -0.91
CA LEU A 32 6.26 3.31 -1.95
C LEU A 32 5.11 4.25 -1.62
N VAL A 33 4.96 5.29 -2.42
CA VAL A 33 3.89 6.29 -2.25
C VAL A 33 2.78 6.06 -3.26
N LYS A 34 1.55 6.40 -2.90
CA LYS A 34 0.38 6.00 -3.69
C LYS A 34 -0.41 7.20 -4.20
N ILE A 35 -0.83 7.11 -5.45
CA ILE A 35 -1.99 7.80 -5.98
C ILE A 35 -3.19 6.92 -5.67
N ASN A 36 -4.18 7.45 -4.97
CA ASN A 36 -5.40 6.72 -4.62
C ASN A 36 -6.63 7.55 -5.01
N ARG A 37 -7.48 6.97 -5.84
CA ARG A 37 -8.84 7.46 -6.10
C ARG A 37 -9.70 6.30 -6.53
N CYS A 38 -10.73 6.03 -5.75
CA CYS A 38 -11.79 5.11 -6.11
C CYS A 38 -13.05 5.89 -6.53
N ILE A 39 -13.86 5.26 -7.36
CA ILE A 39 -15.12 5.82 -7.83
C ILE A 39 -16.26 5.29 -6.97
N ASP A 40 -17.06 6.19 -6.40
CA ASP A 40 -18.35 5.84 -5.83
C ASP A 40 -19.32 5.53 -6.97
N ARG A 41 -19.58 4.25 -7.23
CA ARG A 41 -20.48 3.79 -8.29
C ARG A 41 -21.94 3.67 -7.83
N GLY A 42 -22.24 3.97 -6.57
CA GLY A 42 -23.59 4.03 -6.03
C GLY A 42 -24.32 2.70 -5.88
N ASP A 43 -23.67 1.60 -6.18
CA ASP A 43 -24.24 0.25 -6.24
C ASP A 43 -23.85 -0.64 -5.05
N THR A 44 -22.96 -0.15 -4.22
CA THR A 44 -22.58 -0.79 -2.96
C THR A 44 -22.44 0.27 -1.88
N GLU A 45 -22.66 -0.13 -0.65
CA GLU A 45 -22.21 0.62 0.52
C GLU A 45 -20.69 0.60 0.57
N SER A 46 -20.04 1.01 -0.55
CA SER A 46 -18.62 0.93 -0.71
C SER A 46 -17.94 1.82 0.33
N PHE A 47 -16.92 1.29 0.96
CA PHE A 47 -16.09 2.00 1.93
C PHE A 47 -15.53 3.33 1.39
N CYS A 48 -15.38 3.47 0.07
CA CYS A 48 -15.05 4.73 -0.59
C CYS A 48 -16.04 5.86 -0.27
N GLY A 49 -17.31 5.53 0.03
CA GLY A 49 -18.32 6.49 0.47
C GLY A 49 -18.43 6.66 1.99
N HIS A 50 -18.05 5.63 2.78
CA HIS A 50 -18.26 5.61 4.24
C HIS A 50 -17.08 6.12 5.06
N ALA A 51 -15.87 6.07 4.54
CA ALA A 51 -14.67 6.35 5.33
C ALA A 51 -14.40 7.83 5.62
N GLY A 52 -15.33 8.73 5.31
CA GLY A 52 -15.15 10.16 5.59
C GLY A 52 -13.86 10.73 5.00
N HIS A 53 -13.33 10.07 3.98
CA HIS A 53 -12.15 10.57 3.29
C HIS A 53 -12.49 11.94 2.73
N ALA A 54 -11.80 12.97 3.20
CA ALA A 54 -11.97 14.38 2.87
C ALA A 54 -11.72 14.71 1.38
N HIS A 55 -11.84 13.73 0.52
CA HIS A 55 -11.38 13.76 -0.85
C HIS A 55 -12.48 14.00 -1.89
N GLY A 56 -13.65 14.43 -1.47
CA GLY A 56 -14.76 14.71 -2.38
C GLY A 56 -15.23 13.46 -3.14
N GLU A 57 -16.49 13.41 -3.46
CA GLU A 57 -17.09 12.31 -4.22
C GLU A 57 -16.53 12.29 -5.65
N VAL A 58 -15.80 11.22 -5.99
CA VAL A 58 -15.41 10.93 -7.35
C VAL A 58 -16.47 10.02 -7.95
N LYS A 59 -17.19 10.51 -8.94
CA LYS A 59 -18.35 9.82 -9.52
C LYS A 59 -18.09 9.24 -10.91
N THR A 60 -16.98 9.60 -11.55
CA THR A 60 -16.69 9.21 -12.93
C THR A 60 -15.21 8.94 -13.13
N ASP A 61 -14.88 8.12 -14.15
CA ASP A 61 -13.50 7.85 -14.57
C ASP A 61 -12.70 9.15 -14.86
N HIS A 62 -13.34 10.16 -15.46
CA HIS A 62 -12.70 11.46 -15.74
C HIS A 62 -12.35 12.23 -14.44
N HIS A 63 -13.20 12.15 -13.42
CA HIS A 63 -12.89 12.75 -12.13
C HIS A 63 -11.78 12.00 -11.42
N ALA A 64 -11.75 10.66 -11.52
CA ALA A 64 -10.67 9.85 -10.94
C ALA A 64 -9.33 10.19 -11.60
N TYR A 65 -9.30 10.31 -12.93
CA TYR A 65 -8.11 10.75 -13.68
C TYR A 65 -7.63 12.13 -13.21
N ALA A 66 -8.52 13.14 -13.20
CA ALA A 66 -8.16 14.51 -12.79
C ALA A 66 -7.61 14.56 -11.35
N ALA A 67 -8.24 13.83 -10.44
CA ALA A 67 -7.78 13.72 -9.05
C ALA A 67 -6.43 12.99 -8.93
N GLY A 68 -6.20 11.96 -9.74
CA GLY A 68 -4.91 11.26 -9.82
C GLY A 68 -3.79 12.19 -10.31
N ILE A 69 -4.04 12.97 -11.37
CA ILE A 69 -3.09 13.97 -11.88
C ILE A 69 -2.76 15.03 -10.82
N ALA A 70 -3.75 15.48 -10.05
CA ALA A 70 -3.50 16.43 -8.97
C ALA A 70 -2.56 15.85 -7.88
N GLN A 71 -2.71 14.55 -7.55
CA GLN A 71 -1.81 13.88 -6.60
C GLN A 71 -0.40 13.68 -7.19
N LEU A 72 -0.29 13.34 -8.47
CA LEU A 72 0.99 13.28 -9.16
C LEU A 72 1.72 14.63 -9.07
N GLY A 73 1.03 15.73 -9.40
CA GLY A 73 1.59 17.09 -9.29
C GLY A 73 2.08 17.43 -7.88
N TYR A 74 1.45 16.89 -6.84
CA TYR A 74 1.94 17.06 -5.48
C TYR A 74 3.31 16.39 -5.25
N TYR A 75 3.50 15.15 -5.72
CA TYR A 75 4.80 14.48 -5.63
C TYR A 75 5.89 15.16 -6.47
N GLU A 76 5.53 15.69 -7.63
CA GLU A 76 6.45 16.48 -8.45
C GLU A 76 6.91 17.76 -7.75
N ILE A 77 6.04 18.44 -7.01
CA ILE A 77 6.41 19.61 -6.20
C ILE A 77 7.32 19.23 -5.03
N LEU A 78 7.09 18.10 -4.36
CA LEU A 78 8.01 17.61 -3.33
C LEU A 78 9.41 17.34 -3.88
N GLU A 79 9.49 16.81 -5.10
CA GLU A 79 10.78 16.63 -5.79
C GLU A 79 11.43 17.97 -6.17
N ALA A 80 10.65 18.87 -6.77
CA ALA A 80 11.14 20.19 -7.21
C ALA A 80 11.63 21.06 -6.04
N THR A 81 11.02 20.91 -4.87
CA THR A 81 11.43 21.61 -3.64
C THR A 81 12.55 20.90 -2.87
N GLY A 82 13.08 19.79 -3.39
CA GLY A 82 14.20 19.07 -2.80
C GLY A 82 13.85 18.21 -1.60
N GLN A 83 12.57 18.00 -1.31
CA GLN A 83 12.12 17.17 -0.19
C GLN A 83 12.24 15.67 -0.51
N SER A 84 11.93 15.28 -1.74
CA SER A 84 11.96 13.91 -2.20
C SER A 84 12.68 13.74 -3.53
N ARG A 85 12.79 12.49 -3.97
CA ARG A 85 13.28 12.10 -5.29
C ARG A 85 12.37 11.00 -5.84
N LEU A 86 11.73 11.22 -6.98
CA LEU A 86 10.97 10.18 -7.66
C LEU A 86 11.93 9.18 -8.31
N LEU A 87 11.85 7.93 -7.88
CA LEU A 87 12.70 6.84 -8.36
C LEU A 87 12.00 6.10 -9.50
N LYS A 88 12.43 6.34 -10.73
CA LYS A 88 11.77 5.84 -11.95
C LYS A 88 12.50 4.66 -12.57
N THR A 89 13.76 4.40 -12.20
CA THR A 89 14.59 3.33 -12.77
C THR A 89 15.38 2.59 -11.70
N PRO A 90 15.78 1.33 -11.96
CA PRO A 90 16.68 0.60 -11.06
C PRO A 90 18.01 1.30 -10.82
N SER A 91 18.54 2.02 -11.81
CA SER A 91 19.78 2.79 -11.67
C SER A 91 19.63 3.95 -10.70
N GLU A 92 18.54 4.71 -10.79
CA GLU A 92 18.21 5.80 -9.86
C GLU A 92 18.02 5.26 -8.44
N PHE A 93 17.31 4.13 -8.29
CA PHE A 93 17.12 3.49 -7.01
C PHE A 93 18.47 3.08 -6.40
N LYS A 94 19.34 2.42 -7.15
CA LYS A 94 20.65 2.00 -6.68
C LYS A 94 21.53 3.19 -6.28
N GLY A 95 21.56 4.24 -7.10
CA GLY A 95 22.32 5.46 -6.78
C GLY A 95 21.80 6.14 -5.52
N HIS A 96 20.49 6.19 -5.35
CA HIS A 96 19.84 6.75 -4.16
C HIS A 96 20.18 5.95 -2.89
N MET A 97 20.13 4.62 -2.93
CA MET A 97 20.51 3.78 -1.80
C MET A 97 21.99 3.95 -1.44
N THR A 98 22.88 4.04 -2.44
CA THR A 98 24.31 4.28 -2.20
C THR A 98 24.55 5.63 -1.50
N GLU A 99 23.80 6.67 -1.88
CA GLU A 99 23.86 8.00 -1.22
C GLU A 99 23.47 7.87 0.26
N TRP A 100 22.37 7.20 0.56
CA TRP A 100 21.88 7.01 1.93
C TRP A 100 22.81 6.12 2.78
N GLU A 101 23.32 5.04 2.23
CA GLU A 101 24.23 4.12 2.91
C GLU A 101 25.59 4.75 3.25
N SER A 102 26.03 5.75 2.48
CA SER A 102 27.29 6.44 2.67
C SER A 102 27.21 7.72 3.49
N ALA A 103 26.00 8.13 3.89
CA ALA A 103 25.80 9.40 4.60
C ALA A 103 26.04 9.27 6.11
N ASP A 104 26.68 10.27 6.69
CA ASP A 104 26.88 10.40 8.15
C ASP A 104 25.62 10.91 8.88
N SER A 105 24.68 11.57 8.17
CA SER A 105 23.38 12.04 8.66
C SER A 105 22.36 12.01 7.55
N TYR A 106 21.09 11.81 7.92
CA TYR A 106 19.97 11.78 6.98
C TYR A 106 19.16 13.08 6.93
N ASP A 107 19.50 14.08 7.74
CA ASP A 107 18.69 15.29 7.98
C ASP A 107 18.39 16.07 6.69
N ASP A 108 19.35 16.15 5.78
CA ASP A 108 19.26 16.90 4.51
C ASP A 108 19.07 15.99 3.30
N LEU A 109 18.98 14.66 3.48
CA LEU A 109 18.81 13.75 2.37
C LEU A 109 17.37 13.80 1.81
N ARG A 110 17.24 13.65 0.51
CA ARG A 110 15.94 13.48 -0.13
C ARG A 110 15.42 12.09 0.16
N VAL A 111 14.16 11.98 0.52
CA VAL A 111 13.51 10.65 0.63
C VAL A 111 13.17 10.14 -0.77
N GLY A 112 13.58 8.93 -1.09
CA GLY A 112 13.25 8.26 -2.35
C GLY A 112 11.77 7.87 -2.36
N MET A 113 11.08 8.14 -3.46
CA MET A 113 9.67 7.79 -3.64
C MET A 113 9.50 6.95 -4.90
N VAL A 114 9.03 5.72 -4.75
CA VAL A 114 8.54 4.90 -5.85
C VAL A 114 7.04 5.17 -5.98
N LEU A 115 6.61 5.67 -7.14
CA LEU A 115 5.21 6.03 -7.35
C LEU A 115 4.36 4.80 -7.66
N GLY A 116 3.36 4.56 -6.85
CA GLY A 116 2.33 3.55 -7.03
C GLY A 116 0.93 4.16 -7.27
N MET A 117 0.01 3.32 -7.71
CA MET A 117 -1.40 3.64 -7.83
C MET A 117 -2.22 2.57 -7.11
N GLU A 118 -3.07 2.99 -6.19
CA GLU A 118 -3.92 2.11 -5.40
C GLU A 118 -5.38 2.24 -5.85
N GLY A 119 -5.83 1.22 -6.60
CA GLY A 119 -7.02 1.30 -7.42
C GLY A 119 -6.76 2.00 -8.74
N ALA A 120 -6.88 1.27 -9.84
CA ALA A 120 -6.53 1.75 -11.18
C ALA A 120 -7.63 2.61 -11.85
N ASP A 121 -8.63 3.08 -11.12
CA ASP A 121 -9.71 3.94 -11.65
C ASP A 121 -9.23 5.22 -12.35
N PRO A 122 -8.07 5.84 -11.97
CA PRO A 122 -7.51 6.95 -12.75
C PRO A 122 -7.05 6.59 -14.16
N ILE A 123 -6.91 5.31 -14.50
CA ILE A 123 -6.58 4.84 -15.86
C ILE A 123 -7.90 4.61 -16.62
N VAL A 124 -8.30 5.58 -17.44
CA VAL A 124 -9.61 5.59 -18.09
C VAL A 124 -9.75 4.51 -19.18
N TRP A 125 -8.64 4.15 -19.84
CA TRP A 125 -8.55 3.02 -20.78
C TRP A 125 -7.18 2.34 -20.65
N PRO A 126 -7.07 1.04 -20.93
CA PRO A 126 -5.87 0.26 -20.61
C PRO A 126 -4.55 0.84 -21.11
N HIS A 127 -4.46 1.22 -22.39
CA HIS A 127 -3.22 1.74 -22.97
C HIS A 127 -2.81 3.13 -22.45
N GLN A 128 -3.69 3.85 -21.73
CA GLN A 128 -3.33 5.10 -21.05
C GLN A 128 -2.28 4.87 -19.94
N VAL A 129 -2.08 3.64 -19.50
CA VAL A 129 -1.03 3.30 -18.52
C VAL A 129 0.37 3.71 -18.99
N GLN A 130 0.61 3.82 -20.30
CA GLN A 130 1.86 4.33 -20.84
C GLN A 130 2.12 5.78 -20.42
N GLU A 131 1.11 6.66 -20.50
CA GLU A 131 1.23 8.06 -20.04
C GLU A 131 1.61 8.14 -18.58
N TRP A 132 0.97 7.31 -17.74
CA TRP A 132 1.29 7.22 -16.31
C TRP A 132 2.70 6.69 -16.06
N PHE A 133 3.14 5.69 -16.83
CA PHE A 133 4.51 5.16 -16.75
C PHE A 133 5.55 6.22 -17.12
N GLU A 134 5.33 6.98 -18.18
CA GLU A 134 6.17 8.10 -18.60
C GLU A 134 6.23 9.19 -17.53
N ALA A 135 5.12 9.46 -16.84
CA ALA A 135 5.06 10.36 -15.70
C ALA A 135 5.77 9.83 -14.44
N GLY A 136 6.10 8.54 -14.39
CA GLY A 136 6.89 7.96 -13.30
C GLY A 136 6.17 6.87 -12.50
N LEU A 137 4.93 6.51 -12.81
CA LEU A 137 4.22 5.42 -12.15
C LEU A 137 4.93 4.08 -12.41
N ARG A 138 5.11 3.27 -11.37
CA ARG A 138 5.83 1.98 -11.46
C ARG A 138 5.06 0.80 -10.91
N VAL A 139 4.13 1.03 -9.99
CA VAL A 139 3.39 -0.01 -9.27
C VAL A 139 1.91 0.28 -9.38
N ILE A 140 1.08 -0.71 -9.70
CA ILE A 140 -0.38 -0.55 -9.79
C ILE A 140 -1.06 -1.71 -9.07
N SER A 141 -2.02 -1.41 -8.18
CA SER A 141 -3.07 -2.35 -7.79
C SER A 141 -4.36 -2.03 -8.55
N LEU A 142 -5.07 -3.08 -9.00
CA LEU A 142 -6.23 -2.91 -9.89
C LEU A 142 -7.46 -2.39 -9.16
N SER A 143 -7.54 -2.58 -7.84
CA SER A 143 -8.66 -2.11 -7.01
C SER A 143 -8.18 -1.62 -5.65
N HIS A 144 -9.09 -0.97 -4.94
CA HIS A 144 -8.97 -0.61 -3.53
C HIS A 144 -10.17 -1.23 -2.78
N TYR A 145 -11.00 -0.46 -2.12
CA TYR A 145 -12.28 -0.95 -1.60
C TYR A 145 -13.36 -0.89 -2.67
N GLY A 146 -14.28 -1.85 -2.64
CA GLY A 146 -15.38 -1.91 -3.59
C GLY A 146 -14.98 -2.44 -4.97
N VAL A 147 -15.86 -2.22 -5.95
CA VAL A 147 -15.62 -2.63 -7.34
C VAL A 147 -15.00 -1.48 -8.12
N SER A 148 -13.78 -1.67 -8.62
CA SER A 148 -13.12 -0.72 -9.50
C SER A 148 -13.46 -0.98 -10.97
N ARG A 149 -12.92 -0.14 -11.86
CA ARG A 149 -13.01 -0.34 -13.30
C ARG A 149 -12.40 -1.66 -13.77
N TYR A 150 -11.39 -2.16 -13.06
CA TYR A 150 -10.56 -3.28 -13.49
C TYR A 150 -10.71 -4.54 -12.64
N SER A 151 -11.17 -4.41 -11.41
CA SER A 151 -11.18 -5.54 -10.49
C SER A 151 -12.20 -5.36 -9.37
N HIS A 152 -12.69 -6.47 -8.84
CA HIS A 152 -13.31 -6.47 -7.52
C HIS A 152 -12.24 -6.35 -6.44
N GLY A 153 -12.51 -5.53 -5.43
CA GLY A 153 -11.61 -5.27 -4.30
C GLY A 153 -12.20 -5.67 -2.97
N THR A 154 -11.53 -5.28 -1.89
CA THR A 154 -11.96 -5.52 -0.51
C THR A 154 -13.33 -4.89 -0.24
N GLY A 155 -14.15 -5.53 0.57
CA GLY A 155 -15.44 -5.00 1.04
C GLY A 155 -16.58 -5.13 0.01
N THR A 156 -16.41 -5.93 -1.04
CA THR A 156 -17.46 -6.19 -2.02
C THR A 156 -18.46 -7.25 -1.56
N GLY A 157 -18.07 -8.08 -0.57
CA GLY A 157 -18.85 -9.24 -0.14
C GLY A 157 -19.10 -10.25 -1.27
N THR A 158 -18.34 -10.19 -2.35
CA THR A 158 -18.45 -11.07 -3.52
C THR A 158 -17.12 -11.68 -3.89
N ASP A 159 -17.16 -12.89 -4.43
CA ASP A 159 -15.99 -13.55 -5.04
C ASP A 159 -15.77 -13.07 -6.50
N GLY A 160 -16.16 -11.82 -6.81
CA GLY A 160 -15.99 -11.26 -8.14
C GLY A 160 -14.50 -11.13 -8.50
N GLY A 161 -14.19 -11.42 -9.77
CA GLY A 161 -12.84 -11.40 -10.31
C GLY A 161 -12.53 -10.11 -11.06
N LEU A 162 -11.68 -10.24 -12.08
CA LEU A 162 -11.30 -9.13 -12.97
C LEU A 162 -12.47 -8.65 -13.81
N MET A 163 -12.52 -7.34 -14.00
CA MET A 163 -13.45 -6.69 -14.92
C MET A 163 -12.95 -6.80 -16.37
N PRO A 164 -13.82 -6.70 -17.38
CA PRO A 164 -13.46 -6.92 -18.79
C PRO A 164 -12.21 -6.18 -19.32
N PRO A 165 -11.91 -4.92 -18.94
CA PRO A 165 -10.71 -4.25 -19.44
C PRO A 165 -9.40 -4.63 -18.73
N ALA A 166 -9.45 -5.38 -17.61
CA ALA A 166 -8.28 -5.71 -16.81
C ALA A 166 -7.22 -6.55 -17.55
N PRO A 167 -7.59 -7.61 -18.33
CA PRO A 167 -6.58 -8.40 -19.02
C PRO A 167 -5.77 -7.59 -20.05
N GLU A 168 -6.35 -6.54 -20.62
CA GLU A 168 -5.63 -5.63 -21.51
C GLU A 168 -4.67 -4.74 -20.72
N LEU A 169 -5.13 -4.16 -19.59
CA LEU A 169 -4.27 -3.35 -18.73
C LEU A 169 -3.07 -4.15 -18.23
N LEU A 170 -3.27 -5.38 -17.75
CA LEU A 170 -2.18 -6.25 -17.28
C LEU A 170 -1.14 -6.50 -18.38
N ARG A 171 -1.56 -6.75 -19.63
CA ARG A 171 -0.62 -6.92 -20.75
C ARG A 171 0.15 -5.63 -21.09
N GLU A 172 -0.49 -4.47 -20.99
CA GLU A 172 0.22 -3.19 -21.19
C GLU A 172 1.23 -2.95 -20.04
N MET A 173 0.88 -3.26 -18.82
CA MET A 173 1.80 -3.20 -17.67
C MET A 173 3.01 -4.13 -17.87
N ASP A 174 2.80 -5.37 -18.34
CA ASP A 174 3.87 -6.31 -18.66
C ASP A 174 4.85 -5.76 -19.72
N LYS A 175 4.33 -5.20 -20.81
CA LYS A 175 5.15 -4.58 -21.87
C LYS A 175 6.03 -3.44 -21.35
N LEU A 176 5.54 -2.68 -20.37
CA LEU A 176 6.24 -1.57 -19.76
C LEU A 176 7.20 -1.99 -18.64
N GLY A 177 7.17 -3.27 -18.22
CA GLY A 177 7.95 -3.76 -17.08
C GLY A 177 7.50 -3.17 -15.75
N MET A 178 6.21 -2.88 -15.60
CA MET A 178 5.62 -2.39 -14.36
C MET A 178 5.45 -3.51 -13.34
N ILE A 179 5.23 -3.15 -12.10
CA ILE A 179 5.00 -4.07 -10.97
C ILE A 179 3.50 -4.12 -10.69
N LEU A 180 2.95 -5.33 -10.58
CA LEU A 180 1.60 -5.55 -10.10
C LEU A 180 1.59 -5.62 -8.57
N ASP A 181 0.77 -4.78 -7.95
CA ASP A 181 0.46 -4.84 -6.52
C ASP A 181 -0.88 -5.53 -6.33
N VAL A 182 -0.87 -6.71 -5.73
CA VAL A 182 -2.09 -7.50 -5.50
C VAL A 182 -2.85 -7.12 -4.24
N SER A 183 -2.38 -6.12 -3.47
CA SER A 183 -3.09 -5.63 -2.29
C SER A 183 -4.48 -5.11 -2.65
N HIS A 184 -5.46 -5.32 -1.77
CA HIS A 184 -6.87 -4.94 -1.91
C HIS A 184 -7.70 -5.71 -2.92
N THR A 185 -7.13 -6.49 -3.82
CA THR A 185 -7.92 -7.27 -4.78
C THR A 185 -8.60 -8.46 -4.11
N SER A 186 -9.78 -8.85 -4.60
CA SER A 186 -10.52 -10.00 -4.10
C SER A 186 -9.76 -11.31 -4.36
N ASP A 187 -10.10 -12.37 -3.64
CA ASP A 187 -9.43 -13.69 -3.79
C ASP A 187 -9.45 -14.18 -5.25
N GLU A 188 -10.59 -14.05 -5.91
CA GLU A 188 -10.71 -14.45 -7.32
C GLU A 188 -9.95 -13.52 -8.26
N SER A 189 -9.91 -12.22 -7.97
CA SER A 189 -9.09 -11.28 -8.75
C SER A 189 -7.61 -11.61 -8.65
N VAL A 190 -7.07 -11.84 -7.45
CA VAL A 190 -5.67 -12.26 -7.27
C VAL A 190 -5.36 -13.53 -8.04
N ARG A 191 -6.27 -14.51 -8.01
CA ARG A 191 -6.10 -15.74 -8.78
C ARG A 191 -5.94 -15.45 -10.27
N GLN A 192 -6.83 -14.63 -10.84
CA GLN A 192 -6.83 -14.27 -12.26
C GLN A 192 -5.66 -13.36 -12.64
N GLU A 193 -5.29 -12.40 -11.78
CA GLU A 193 -4.12 -11.54 -11.95
C GLU A 193 -2.85 -12.37 -12.11
N LEU A 194 -2.61 -13.32 -11.18
CA LEU A 194 -1.44 -14.19 -11.20
C LEU A 194 -1.44 -15.21 -12.37
N ASP A 195 -2.59 -15.49 -12.96
CA ASP A 195 -2.71 -16.35 -14.15
C ASP A 195 -2.41 -15.57 -15.45
N ILE A 196 -2.59 -14.25 -15.47
CA ILE A 196 -2.46 -13.42 -16.67
C ILE A 196 -1.13 -12.63 -16.68
N PHE A 197 -0.74 -12.07 -15.55
CA PHE A 197 0.40 -11.18 -15.43
C PHE A 197 1.70 -11.96 -15.24
N GLU A 198 2.67 -11.76 -16.12
CA GLU A 198 3.96 -12.49 -16.10
C GLU A 198 5.08 -11.69 -15.41
N GLY A 199 4.91 -10.37 -15.27
CA GLY A 199 5.87 -9.45 -14.68
C GLY A 199 6.07 -9.58 -13.16
N PRO A 200 6.82 -8.69 -12.56
CA PRO A 200 7.07 -8.69 -11.12
C PRO A 200 5.81 -8.35 -10.32
N VAL A 201 5.61 -9.08 -9.22
CA VAL A 201 4.46 -8.95 -8.32
C VAL A 201 4.93 -8.56 -6.93
N LEU A 202 4.14 -7.77 -6.22
CA LEU A 202 4.26 -7.56 -4.78
C LEU A 202 2.87 -7.46 -4.13
N ALA A 203 2.81 -7.63 -2.82
CA ALA A 203 1.68 -7.18 -2.01
C ALA A 203 2.18 -6.05 -1.11
N SER A 204 1.86 -4.80 -1.43
CA SER A 204 2.48 -3.64 -0.77
C SER A 204 2.11 -3.52 0.71
N HIS A 205 0.87 -3.89 1.07
CA HIS A 205 0.37 -3.83 2.45
C HIS A 205 -0.70 -4.89 2.68
N GLN A 206 -0.25 -6.09 3.05
CA GLN A 206 -1.08 -7.28 3.12
C GLN A 206 -0.71 -8.12 4.35
N ASN A 207 -1.73 -8.70 5.02
CA ASN A 207 -1.53 -9.59 6.16
C ASN A 207 -2.08 -10.99 5.87
N CYS A 208 -1.85 -11.92 6.81
CA CYS A 208 -2.21 -13.31 6.69
C CYS A 208 -3.59 -13.57 7.31
N ARG A 209 -4.49 -14.20 6.57
CA ARG A 209 -5.85 -14.52 7.02
C ARG A 209 -5.86 -15.51 8.20
N GLU A 210 -4.87 -16.38 8.25
CA GLU A 210 -4.68 -17.34 9.35
C GLU A 210 -4.25 -16.64 10.65
N VAL A 211 -3.62 -15.47 10.56
CA VAL A 211 -3.21 -14.66 11.73
C VAL A 211 -4.34 -13.71 12.14
N THR A 212 -4.97 -13.04 11.18
CA THR A 212 -6.11 -12.13 11.43
C THR A 212 -7.22 -12.43 10.43
N PRO A 213 -8.36 -12.99 10.89
CA PRO A 213 -9.47 -13.35 10.01
C PRO A 213 -10.06 -12.14 9.26
N GLY A 214 -10.49 -12.36 8.03
CA GLY A 214 -11.17 -11.37 7.20
C GLY A 214 -10.76 -11.41 5.74
N GLU A 215 -11.64 -10.96 4.85
CA GLU A 215 -11.41 -10.99 3.40
C GLU A 215 -10.28 -10.06 2.95
N ARG A 216 -9.95 -9.03 3.74
CA ARG A 216 -8.86 -8.09 3.45
C ARG A 216 -7.49 -8.78 3.51
N GLN A 217 -7.36 -9.87 4.25
CA GLN A 217 -6.15 -10.66 4.41
C GLN A 217 -6.12 -11.82 3.41
N PHE A 218 -4.91 -12.22 2.98
CA PHE A 218 -4.77 -13.33 2.04
C PHE A 218 -4.67 -14.69 2.75
N PRO A 219 -5.38 -15.69 2.21
CA PRO A 219 -5.25 -17.07 2.68
C PRO A 219 -3.92 -17.68 2.22
N ASP A 220 -3.48 -18.71 2.92
CA ASP A 220 -2.19 -19.37 2.70
C ASP A 220 -1.94 -19.82 1.25
N HIS A 221 -2.98 -20.27 0.55
CA HIS A 221 -2.80 -20.73 -0.83
C HIS A 221 -2.46 -19.57 -1.79
N GLN A 222 -2.95 -18.35 -1.53
CA GLN A 222 -2.58 -17.16 -2.30
C GLN A 222 -1.20 -16.66 -1.91
N LEU A 223 -0.89 -16.62 -0.60
CA LEU A 223 0.44 -16.25 -0.10
C LEU A 223 1.51 -17.14 -0.72
N LYS A 224 1.28 -18.46 -0.80
CA LYS A 224 2.20 -19.40 -1.46
C LYS A 224 2.42 -19.09 -2.94
N ARG A 225 1.36 -18.79 -3.69
CA ARG A 225 1.47 -18.40 -5.10
C ARG A 225 2.29 -17.11 -5.30
N ILE A 226 2.11 -16.13 -4.40
CA ILE A 226 2.86 -14.87 -4.42
C ILE A 226 4.33 -15.14 -4.09
N ILE A 227 4.61 -15.96 -3.08
CA ILE A 227 5.96 -16.39 -2.70
C ILE A 227 6.66 -17.15 -3.86
N GLU A 228 5.96 -18.08 -4.53
CA GLU A 228 6.48 -18.82 -5.70
C GLU A 228 6.86 -17.90 -6.86
N ARG A 229 6.23 -16.71 -6.99
CA ARG A 229 6.60 -15.66 -7.94
C ARG A 229 7.82 -14.85 -7.50
N GLY A 230 8.45 -15.17 -6.37
CA GLY A 230 9.56 -14.40 -5.79
C GLY A 230 9.16 -13.03 -5.24
N ALA A 231 7.89 -12.82 -5.02
CA ALA A 231 7.34 -11.54 -4.58
C ALA A 231 7.61 -11.27 -3.09
N VAL A 232 7.44 -10.00 -2.71
CA VAL A 232 7.53 -9.52 -1.33
C VAL A 232 6.13 -9.12 -0.83
N ILE A 233 5.85 -9.45 0.42
CA ILE A 233 4.61 -9.15 1.13
C ILE A 233 4.94 -8.12 2.21
N GLY A 234 4.49 -6.88 2.01
CA GLY A 234 4.57 -5.82 3.00
C GLY A 234 3.47 -6.00 4.04
N HIS A 235 3.82 -6.17 5.30
CA HIS A 235 2.83 -6.33 6.37
C HIS A 235 2.26 -4.98 6.76
N SER A 236 0.92 -4.84 6.63
CA SER A 236 0.19 -3.64 7.00
C SER A 236 0.12 -3.49 8.52
N MET A 237 0.34 -2.26 8.99
CA MET A 237 0.20 -1.89 10.39
C MET A 237 -1.13 -1.21 10.72
N ASP A 238 -2.09 -1.17 9.80
CA ASP A 238 -3.46 -0.78 10.14
C ASP A 238 -4.04 -1.76 11.18
N THR A 239 -4.48 -1.22 12.30
CA THR A 239 -4.98 -2.02 13.44
C THR A 239 -6.23 -2.84 13.10
N TYR A 240 -7.04 -2.45 12.11
CA TYR A 240 -8.11 -3.30 11.60
C TYR A 240 -7.59 -4.60 10.99
N MET A 241 -6.42 -4.55 10.35
CA MET A 241 -5.77 -5.71 9.74
C MET A 241 -4.94 -6.54 10.74
N LEU A 242 -4.79 -6.08 11.96
CA LEU A 242 -3.99 -6.73 13.01
C LEU A 242 -4.83 -7.24 14.19
N TRP A 243 -6.06 -6.76 14.33
CA TRP A 243 -6.91 -7.18 15.44
C TRP A 243 -7.29 -8.67 15.33
N SER A 244 -6.90 -9.45 16.32
CA SER A 244 -6.95 -10.91 16.28
C SER A 244 -8.35 -11.52 16.08
N LYS A 245 -9.41 -10.75 16.35
CA LYS A 245 -10.79 -11.21 16.12
C LYS A 245 -11.27 -10.98 14.69
N GLY A 246 -10.49 -10.18 13.91
CA GLY A 246 -10.89 -9.75 12.58
C GLY A 246 -12.07 -8.78 12.57
N VAL A 247 -12.37 -8.24 11.42
CA VAL A 247 -13.54 -7.38 11.19
C VAL A 247 -14.32 -7.84 9.96
N ASP A 248 -15.60 -7.53 9.93
CA ASP A 248 -16.40 -7.66 8.71
C ASP A 248 -16.09 -6.50 7.78
N TRP A 249 -15.31 -6.77 6.73
CA TRP A 249 -14.86 -5.75 5.79
C TRP A 249 -15.95 -5.25 4.85
N ALA A 250 -17.05 -6.00 4.71
CA ALA A 250 -18.24 -5.53 3.99
C ALA A 250 -19.06 -4.54 4.83
N ASN A 251 -18.93 -4.62 6.18
CA ASN A 251 -19.68 -3.78 7.11
C ASN A 251 -18.73 -3.21 8.18
N ILE A 252 -17.68 -2.50 7.76
CA ILE A 252 -16.71 -1.91 8.68
C ILE A 252 -17.42 -0.94 9.62
N PRO A 253 -17.32 -1.14 10.94
CA PRO A 253 -17.96 -0.24 11.88
C PRO A 253 -17.32 1.16 11.82
N PRO A 254 -18.13 2.24 11.94
CA PRO A 254 -17.62 3.62 11.87
C PRO A 254 -16.67 3.98 13.01
N LYS A 255 -16.63 3.16 14.05
CA LYS A 255 -15.66 3.23 15.15
C LYS A 255 -15.01 1.89 15.32
N ARG A 256 -13.70 1.89 15.58
CA ARG A 256 -12.96 0.67 15.90
C ARG A 256 -13.63 -0.07 17.07
N PRO A 257 -13.91 -1.37 16.92
CA PRO A 257 -14.51 -2.17 18.00
C PRO A 257 -13.50 -2.56 19.08
N PHE A 258 -12.31 -1.99 19.05
CA PHE A 258 -11.18 -2.22 19.96
C PHE A 258 -10.47 -0.90 20.27
N THR A 259 -9.65 -0.90 21.31
CA THR A 259 -8.77 0.22 21.66
C THR A 259 -7.39 0.02 21.05
N LYS A 260 -6.60 1.11 20.90
CA LYS A 260 -5.22 1.03 20.43
C LYS A 260 -4.38 0.06 21.29
N ASP A 261 -4.64 0.00 22.60
CA ASP A 261 -3.92 -0.87 23.53
C ASP A 261 -4.12 -2.38 23.29
N GLU A 262 -5.16 -2.77 22.56
CA GLU A 262 -5.44 -4.17 22.24
C GLU A 262 -4.68 -4.69 21.00
N VAL A 263 -3.99 -3.81 20.28
CA VAL A 263 -3.23 -4.18 19.07
C VAL A 263 -1.79 -3.70 19.22
N THR A 264 -0.86 -4.64 19.31
CA THR A 264 0.56 -4.38 19.49
C THR A 264 1.39 -4.73 18.26
N LEU A 265 2.63 -4.23 18.18
CA LEU A 265 3.58 -4.56 17.12
C LEU A 265 3.93 -6.06 17.05
N ASP A 266 3.75 -6.83 18.12
CA ASP A 266 3.93 -8.28 18.06
C ASP A 266 3.06 -8.94 16.98
N ARG A 267 1.90 -8.36 16.65
CA ARG A 267 1.03 -8.87 15.58
C ARG A 267 1.66 -8.77 14.21
N ILE A 268 2.53 -7.78 13.98
CA ILE A 268 3.35 -7.70 12.74
C ILE A 268 4.34 -8.85 12.70
N ILE A 269 5.00 -9.13 13.83
CA ILE A 269 5.96 -10.23 13.90
C ILE A 269 5.27 -11.58 13.69
N ASP A 270 4.04 -11.77 14.20
CA ASP A 270 3.25 -12.97 13.93
C ASP A 270 2.98 -13.16 12.43
N ASN A 271 2.71 -12.10 11.68
CA ASN A 271 2.52 -12.15 10.23
C ASN A 271 3.84 -12.44 9.49
N ILE A 272 4.97 -11.83 9.90
CA ILE A 272 6.30 -12.10 9.37
C ILE A 272 6.68 -13.55 9.61
N ASP A 273 6.46 -14.08 10.82
CA ASP A 273 6.72 -15.48 11.18
C ASP A 273 5.89 -16.43 10.30
N HIS A 274 4.60 -16.13 10.10
CA HIS A 274 3.71 -16.94 9.29
C HIS A 274 4.19 -17.03 7.83
N VAL A 275 4.49 -15.90 7.19
CA VAL A 275 5.03 -15.87 5.83
C VAL A 275 6.38 -16.56 5.75
N SER A 276 7.26 -16.36 6.74
CA SER A 276 8.57 -17.02 6.79
C SER A 276 8.45 -18.54 6.89
N GLN A 277 7.47 -19.05 7.65
CA GLN A 277 7.17 -20.47 7.75
C GLN A 277 6.63 -21.04 6.42
N LEU A 278 5.73 -20.31 5.75
CA LEU A 278 5.19 -20.72 4.44
C LEU A 278 6.30 -20.79 3.37
N ALA A 279 7.23 -19.83 3.40
CA ALA A 279 8.31 -19.70 2.43
C ALA A 279 9.52 -20.60 2.74
N GLY A 280 9.69 -21.00 4.00
CA GLY A 280 10.91 -21.68 4.48
C GLY A 280 12.13 -20.74 4.58
N ASN A 281 11.94 -19.44 4.48
CA ASN A 281 12.97 -18.40 4.60
C ASN A 281 12.32 -17.04 4.93
N SER A 282 13.13 -16.01 5.23
CA SER A 282 12.68 -14.67 5.60
C SER A 282 12.72 -13.63 4.46
N LEU A 283 12.85 -14.04 3.21
CA LEU A 283 13.08 -13.13 2.07
C LEU A 283 11.81 -12.50 1.50
N HIS A 284 10.64 -12.93 1.94
CA HIS A 284 9.35 -12.54 1.36
C HIS A 284 8.54 -11.59 2.23
N SER A 285 9.08 -11.13 3.35
CA SER A 285 8.41 -10.17 4.22
C SER A 285 9.05 -8.80 4.16
N ALA A 286 8.23 -7.76 4.24
CA ALA A 286 8.65 -6.36 4.31
C ALA A 286 7.70 -5.54 5.20
N ILE A 287 8.04 -4.27 5.43
CA ILE A 287 7.17 -3.32 6.11
C ILE A 287 6.19 -2.74 5.10
N GLY A 288 4.90 -3.00 5.29
CA GLY A 288 3.82 -2.51 4.43
C GLY A 288 3.30 -1.13 4.82
N GLY A 289 3.58 -0.65 6.02
CA GLY A 289 3.13 0.66 6.48
C GLY A 289 1.62 0.73 6.65
N ASP A 290 0.94 1.57 5.86
CA ASP A 290 -0.50 1.78 5.87
C ASP A 290 -1.04 2.37 7.18
N THR A 291 -0.19 3.03 7.95
CA THR A 291 -0.54 3.66 9.23
C THR A 291 -1.19 5.04 9.04
N ASP A 292 -1.02 5.64 7.86
CA ASP A 292 -1.61 6.92 7.46
C ASP A 292 -2.95 6.77 6.71
N GLY A 293 -3.38 5.54 6.43
CA GLY A 293 -4.60 5.26 5.68
C GLY A 293 -5.88 5.59 6.44
N GLN A 294 -5.98 5.16 7.70
CA GLN A 294 -7.19 5.35 8.50
C GLN A 294 -6.90 5.74 9.96
N GLY A 295 -6.86 7.02 10.24
CA GLY A 295 -6.86 7.53 11.60
C GLY A 295 -5.47 7.72 12.20
N GLY A 296 -4.42 7.75 11.38
CA GLY A 296 -3.07 8.11 11.80
C GLY A 296 -2.58 7.32 13.01
N ALA A 297 -1.98 8.00 13.97
CA ALA A 297 -1.48 7.38 15.20
C ALA A 297 -2.54 6.58 15.98
N ASN A 298 -3.83 6.92 15.86
CA ASN A 298 -4.92 6.15 16.47
C ASN A 298 -5.25 4.87 15.69
N GLY A 299 -4.83 4.79 14.43
CA GLY A 299 -5.02 3.64 13.55
C GLY A 299 -3.86 2.65 13.57
N ALA A 300 -2.75 3.01 14.18
CA ALA A 300 -1.54 2.21 14.29
C ALA A 300 -1.49 1.38 15.58
N PRO A 301 -0.61 0.37 15.68
CA PRO A 301 -0.36 -0.38 16.89
C PRO A 301 0.03 0.51 18.08
N LYS A 302 -0.18 0.00 19.28
CA LYS A 302 0.05 0.72 20.55
C LYS A 302 1.40 1.43 20.63
N GLU A 303 2.44 0.79 20.13
CA GLU A 303 3.83 1.26 20.23
C GLU A 303 4.21 2.23 19.12
N VAL A 304 3.30 2.51 18.16
CA VAL A 304 3.59 3.32 16.98
C VAL A 304 2.85 4.64 17.04
N ASP A 305 3.61 5.72 17.12
CA ASP A 305 3.10 7.09 17.04
C ASP A 305 3.52 7.79 15.74
N THR A 306 4.67 7.41 15.17
CA THR A 306 5.12 7.84 13.84
C THR A 306 5.89 6.73 13.13
N VAL A 307 6.22 6.90 11.86
CA VAL A 307 7.06 5.95 11.09
C VAL A 307 8.45 5.74 11.71
N TYR A 308 8.91 6.62 12.59
CA TYR A 308 10.14 6.41 13.37
C TYR A 308 10.05 5.17 14.24
N ASP A 309 8.88 4.86 14.76
CA ASP A 309 8.66 3.72 15.65
C ASP A 309 8.75 2.36 14.94
N TYR A 310 8.81 2.34 13.60
CA TYR A 310 9.06 1.12 12.83
C TYR A 310 10.42 0.48 13.17
N LEU A 311 11.37 1.26 13.67
CA LEU A 311 12.65 0.76 14.18
C LEU A 311 12.48 -0.25 15.34
N LYS A 312 11.35 -0.21 16.06
CA LYS A 312 11.03 -1.18 17.11
C LYS A 312 10.82 -2.60 16.59
N ILE A 313 10.41 -2.73 15.30
CA ILE A 313 10.19 -4.04 14.66
C ILE A 313 11.49 -4.85 14.63
N SER A 314 12.63 -4.23 14.33
CA SER A 314 13.93 -4.90 14.32
C SER A 314 14.27 -5.53 15.68
N ASN A 315 14.00 -4.80 16.78
CA ASN A 315 14.25 -5.31 18.14
C ASN A 315 13.33 -6.50 18.47
N LEU A 316 12.06 -6.43 18.08
CA LEU A 316 11.09 -7.51 18.29
C LEU A 316 11.46 -8.76 17.47
N MET A 317 11.89 -8.57 16.22
CA MET A 317 12.38 -9.67 15.38
C MET A 317 13.62 -10.35 16.01
N GLY A 318 14.59 -9.56 16.50
CA GLY A 318 15.75 -10.07 17.23
C GLY A 318 15.35 -10.90 18.44
N GLY A 319 14.32 -10.48 19.18
CA GLY A 319 13.74 -11.24 20.28
C GLY A 319 13.13 -12.59 19.89
N ARG A 320 12.70 -12.74 18.63
CA ARG A 320 12.18 -14.01 18.04
C ARG A 320 13.25 -14.83 17.31
N GLY A 321 14.52 -14.40 17.33
CA GLY A 321 15.65 -15.15 16.78
C GLY A 321 16.01 -14.82 15.34
N TYR A 322 15.41 -13.82 14.73
CA TYR A 322 15.84 -13.26 13.44
C TYR A 322 17.20 -12.54 13.61
N LYS A 323 18.03 -12.60 12.58
CA LYS A 323 19.40 -12.02 12.58
C LYS A 323 19.50 -10.91 11.55
#